data_ba385c86d4e22077e4f5b2edc70bc1e8
#
_entry.id   ba385c86d4e22077e4f5b2edc70bc1e8
#
_cell.length_a   1.000
_cell.length_b   1.000
_cell.length_c   1.000
_cell.angle_alpha   90.00
_cell.angle_beta   90.00
_cell.angle_gamma   90.00
#
_symmetry.space_group_name_H-M   'P 1'
#
loop_
_entity.id
_entity.type
_entity.pdbx_description
1 polymer ?
#
loop_
_entity_poly.entity_id
_entity_poly.type
_entity_poly.pdbx_seq_one_letter_code
_entity_poly.pdbx_strand_id
1 'polypeptide(L)'
;MKKYALVTIMAAMLLPMDAQTTIGQVLADIESNNTTLKALRAEAEAQKLDNRTDMTLADPEVEFAYLWGSPAVMGNRKDFSASQQFDFATLSGKKRALASQRDVLVDLQLKAGRLAIITEARMLCVDMVYYNALAAEMQTRLDAARAVADAQKKRLDSGDGNQIEYNNVLMSLAAAEAEMARVSTERQAVAAALSRLNGGHEISLQQQSF
;
A
#
# COMPACT_ATOMS: atom_id res chain seq x y z
N MET A 1 -29.19 32.97 -29.50
CA MET A 1 -29.15 31.50 -29.67
C MET A 1 -27.73 30.95 -29.85
N LYS A 2 -26.71 31.68 -30.25
CA LYS A 2 -25.30 31.17 -30.37
C LYS A 2 -24.53 31.00 -29.05
N LYS A 3 -24.98 31.63 -27.96
CA LYS A 3 -24.28 31.57 -26.66
C LYS A 3 -24.62 30.26 -25.84
N TYR A 4 -25.75 29.65 -26.10
CA TYR A 4 -26.16 28.41 -25.41
C TYR A 4 -25.62 27.13 -26.05
N ALA A 5 -25.25 27.18 -27.33
CA ALA A 5 -24.62 26.06 -28.05
C ALA A 5 -23.19 25.75 -27.54
N LEU A 6 -22.47 26.77 -27.08
CA LEU A 6 -21.10 26.62 -26.57
C LEU A 6 -21.06 25.98 -25.17
N VAL A 7 -22.07 26.22 -24.35
CA VAL A 7 -22.22 25.65 -23.01
C VAL A 7 -22.61 24.16 -23.10
N THR A 8 -23.42 23.77 -24.07
CA THR A 8 -23.84 22.38 -24.26
C THR A 8 -22.70 21.49 -24.76
N ILE A 9 -21.75 22.03 -25.55
CA ILE A 9 -20.58 21.28 -26.03
C ILE A 9 -19.56 21.07 -24.91
N MET A 10 -19.44 22.01 -23.96
CA MET A 10 -18.52 21.88 -22.83
C MET A 10 -19.06 20.94 -21.73
N ALA A 11 -20.38 20.74 -21.62
CA ALA A 11 -20.99 19.79 -20.71
C ALA A 11 -20.90 18.31 -21.22
N ALA A 12 -20.76 18.10 -22.53
CA ALA A 12 -20.64 16.77 -23.11
C ALA A 12 -19.25 16.12 -22.96
N MET A 13 -18.22 16.88 -22.49
CA MET A 13 -16.86 16.36 -22.25
C MET A 13 -16.64 15.85 -20.81
N LEU A 14 -17.67 15.81 -19.98
CA LEU A 14 -17.60 15.29 -18.59
C LEU A 14 -18.28 13.90 -18.45
N LEU A 15 -18.33 13.11 -19.53
CA LEU A 15 -18.59 11.70 -19.33
C LEU A 15 -17.36 11.10 -18.61
N PRO A 16 -17.52 10.45 -17.44
CA PRO A 16 -16.45 9.65 -16.91
C PRO A 16 -16.14 8.58 -17.95
N MET A 17 -15.03 8.73 -18.66
CA MET A 17 -14.39 7.58 -19.27
C MET A 17 -14.13 6.63 -18.09
N ASP A 18 -14.83 5.51 -18.03
CA ASP A 18 -14.40 4.35 -17.26
C ASP A 18 -13.03 3.95 -17.82
N ALA A 19 -12.02 4.66 -17.37
CA ALA A 19 -10.65 4.34 -17.69
C ALA A 19 -10.39 3.01 -17.00
N GLN A 20 -10.37 1.92 -17.78
CA GLN A 20 -9.96 0.62 -17.28
C GLN A 20 -8.64 0.84 -16.54
N THR A 21 -8.68 0.72 -15.22
CA THR A 21 -7.51 0.91 -14.38
C THR A 21 -6.47 -0.14 -14.77
N THR A 22 -5.35 0.30 -15.29
CA THR A 22 -4.26 -0.61 -15.68
C THR A 22 -3.44 -0.98 -14.46
N ILE A 23 -2.72 -2.12 -14.53
CA ILE A 23 -1.79 -2.53 -13.46
C ILE A 23 -0.80 -1.40 -13.13
N GLY A 24 -0.32 -0.68 -14.16
CA GLY A 24 0.59 0.45 -13.95
C GLY A 24 -0.02 1.58 -13.11
N GLN A 25 -1.28 1.91 -13.35
CA GLN A 25 -2.01 2.92 -12.56
C GLN A 25 -2.21 2.44 -11.12
N VAL A 26 -2.64 1.19 -10.93
CA VAL A 26 -2.79 0.60 -9.59
C VAL A 26 -1.49 0.66 -8.79
N LEU A 27 -0.36 0.32 -9.42
CA LEU A 27 0.95 0.39 -8.75
C LEU A 27 1.35 1.83 -8.39
N ALA A 28 1.05 2.80 -9.25
CA ALA A 28 1.30 4.22 -8.98
C ALA A 28 0.43 4.74 -7.83
N ASP A 29 -0.84 4.36 -7.79
CA ASP A 29 -1.77 4.70 -6.71
C ASP A 29 -1.31 4.12 -5.37
N ILE A 30 -0.93 2.85 -5.35
CA ILE A 30 -0.39 2.19 -4.16
C ILE A 30 0.90 2.90 -3.70
N GLU A 31 1.80 3.26 -4.60
CA GLU A 31 3.04 3.98 -4.26
C GLU A 31 2.76 5.34 -3.61
N SER A 32 1.68 6.01 -3.99
CA SER A 32 1.29 7.31 -3.45
C SER A 32 0.50 7.19 -2.14
N ASN A 33 -0.36 6.19 -2.01
CA ASN A 33 -1.32 6.07 -0.92
C ASN A 33 -0.86 5.17 0.23
N ASN A 34 0.06 4.23 -0.04
CA ASN A 34 0.50 3.23 0.94
C ASN A 34 1.05 3.86 2.22
N THR A 35 0.41 3.57 3.35
CA THR A 35 0.76 4.15 4.65
C THR A 35 2.09 3.65 5.18
N THR A 36 2.42 2.37 4.93
CA THR A 36 3.71 1.78 5.31
C THR A 36 4.86 2.46 4.56
N LEU A 37 4.68 2.73 3.27
CA LEU A 37 5.70 3.42 2.48
C LEU A 37 5.89 4.88 2.93
N LYS A 38 4.81 5.56 3.32
CA LYS A 38 4.89 6.90 3.93
C LYS A 38 5.66 6.86 5.26
N ALA A 39 5.38 5.87 6.11
CA ALA A 39 6.10 5.69 7.37
C ALA A 39 7.60 5.39 7.15
N LEU A 40 7.93 4.50 6.20
CA LEU A 40 9.33 4.21 5.85
C LEU A 40 10.09 5.44 5.33
N ARG A 41 9.43 6.32 4.57
CA ARG A 41 10.04 7.58 4.11
C ARG A 41 10.32 8.53 5.29
N ALA A 42 9.34 8.70 6.19
CA ALA A 42 9.51 9.54 7.37
C ALA A 42 10.59 8.99 8.31
N GLU A 43 10.64 7.68 8.49
CA GLU A 43 11.69 7.01 9.28
C GLU A 43 13.08 7.22 8.65
N ALA A 44 13.21 7.06 7.34
CA ALA A 44 14.46 7.31 6.64
C ALA A 44 14.95 8.76 6.79
N GLU A 45 14.04 9.73 6.73
CA GLU A 45 14.38 11.14 6.98
C GLU A 45 14.83 11.37 8.44
N ALA A 46 14.13 10.78 9.40
CA ALA A 46 14.49 10.87 10.82
C ALA A 46 15.88 10.26 11.09
N GLN A 47 16.17 9.07 10.54
CA GLN A 47 17.47 8.42 10.68
C GLN A 47 18.60 9.24 10.05
N LYS A 48 18.37 9.88 8.91
CA LYS A 48 19.36 10.77 8.28
C LYS A 48 19.62 12.03 9.11
N LEU A 49 18.61 12.56 9.80
CA LEU A 49 18.79 13.67 10.75
C LEU A 49 19.59 13.21 11.97
N ASP A 50 19.26 12.04 12.50
CA ASP A 50 19.98 11.44 13.64
C ASP A 50 21.46 11.19 13.31
N ASN A 51 21.76 10.68 12.12
CA ASN A 51 23.14 10.51 11.64
C ASN A 51 23.98 11.81 11.67
N ARG A 52 23.34 12.97 11.69
CA ARG A 52 24.00 14.29 11.72
C ARG A 52 24.11 14.89 13.11
N THR A 53 23.44 14.31 14.11
CA THR A 53 23.43 14.84 15.47
C THR A 53 24.85 14.89 16.07
N ASP A 54 25.66 13.85 15.85
CA ASP A 54 27.04 13.78 16.32
C ASP A 54 28.01 14.72 15.57
N MET A 55 27.55 15.46 14.57
CA MET A 55 28.38 16.39 13.79
C MET A 55 28.26 17.84 14.28
N THR A 56 27.33 18.12 15.19
CA THR A 56 27.19 19.43 15.81
C THR A 56 28.30 19.63 16.86
N LEU A 57 28.71 20.87 17.05
CA LEU A 57 29.57 21.22 18.20
C LEU A 57 28.80 20.91 19.48
N ALA A 58 29.53 20.47 20.52
CA ALA A 58 28.96 20.36 21.84
C ALA A 58 28.43 21.73 22.30
N ASP A 59 27.32 21.72 23.03
CA ASP A 59 26.73 22.96 23.51
C ASP A 59 27.73 23.66 24.48
N PRO A 60 27.84 25.01 24.46
CA PRO A 60 28.64 25.74 25.41
C PRO A 60 28.02 25.62 26.80
N GLU A 61 28.84 25.19 27.75
CA GLU A 61 28.46 25.13 29.15
C GLU A 61 28.84 26.43 29.84
N VAL A 62 27.88 27.07 30.49
CA VAL A 62 28.09 28.26 31.33
C VAL A 62 27.63 27.94 32.73
N GLU A 63 28.55 28.01 33.68
CA GLU A 63 28.29 27.75 35.09
C GLU A 63 28.53 29.02 35.93
N PHE A 64 27.59 29.32 36.81
CA PHE A 64 27.71 30.37 37.81
C PHE A 64 27.47 29.75 39.19
N ALA A 65 28.50 29.73 40.03
CA ALA A 65 28.42 29.26 41.40
C ALA A 65 28.61 30.43 42.38
N TYR A 66 27.72 30.51 43.36
CA TYR A 66 27.84 31.43 44.50
C TYR A 66 27.98 30.63 45.78
N LEU A 67 29.16 30.73 46.38
CA LEU A 67 29.51 30.01 47.62
C LEU A 67 29.47 30.96 48.80
N TRP A 68 28.65 30.62 49.78
CA TRP A 68 28.54 31.37 51.01
C TRP A 68 29.66 30.92 51.96
N GLY A 69 30.44 31.87 52.48
CA GLY A 69 31.51 31.58 53.47
C GLY A 69 30.90 31.18 54.82
N SER A 70 31.38 30.07 55.41
CA SER A 70 30.98 29.64 56.71
C SER A 70 32.25 29.17 57.47
N PRO A 71 32.68 29.86 58.58
CA PRO A 71 32.06 31.04 59.22
C PRO A 71 32.16 32.29 58.34
N ALA A 72 31.34 33.33 58.62
CA ALA A 72 31.21 34.56 57.83
C ALA A 72 32.55 35.33 57.60
N VAL A 73 33.60 35.10 58.42
CA VAL A 73 34.94 35.66 58.26
C VAL A 73 35.64 35.21 56.97
N MET A 74 35.23 34.06 56.36
CA MET A 74 35.81 33.55 55.09
C MET A 74 35.39 34.32 53.88
N GLY A 75 34.33 35.14 53.93
CA GLY A 75 33.80 35.86 52.80
C GLY A 75 33.07 34.96 51.83
N ASN A 76 32.29 35.57 50.93
CA ASN A 76 31.56 34.86 49.87
C ASN A 76 32.41 34.75 48.57
N ARG A 77 32.34 33.64 47.89
CA ARG A 77 33.01 33.39 46.59
C ARG A 77 32.02 33.31 45.47
N LYS A 78 32.31 33.95 44.36
CA LYS A 78 31.56 33.88 43.11
C LYS A 78 32.46 33.26 42.06
N ASP A 79 32.03 32.16 41.53
CA ASP A 79 32.73 31.48 40.43
C ASP A 79 31.88 31.60 39.17
N PHE A 80 32.52 31.95 38.06
CA PHE A 80 31.96 31.94 36.74
C PHE A 80 32.88 31.14 35.84
N SER A 81 32.34 30.11 35.19
CA SER A 81 33.06 29.33 34.20
C SER A 81 32.27 29.27 32.92
N ALA A 82 32.98 29.32 31.82
CA ALA A 82 32.42 29.05 30.48
C ALA A 82 33.36 28.07 29.79
N SER A 83 32.81 26.96 29.33
CA SER A 83 33.57 25.93 28.61
C SER A 83 32.92 25.59 27.28
N GLN A 84 33.75 25.36 26.25
CA GLN A 84 33.34 24.91 24.94
C GLN A 84 34.27 23.79 24.49
N GLN A 85 33.69 22.64 24.19
CA GLN A 85 34.46 21.51 23.66
C GLN A 85 34.50 21.55 22.13
N PHE A 86 35.68 21.36 21.55
CA PHE A 86 35.91 21.31 20.12
C PHE A 86 36.51 19.95 19.76
N ASP A 87 35.92 19.30 18.72
CA ASP A 87 36.51 18.10 18.14
C ASP A 87 37.70 18.45 17.23
N PHE A 88 38.71 17.59 17.19
CA PHE A 88 39.80 17.74 16.22
C PHE A 88 39.29 17.62 14.79
N ALA A 89 39.86 18.41 13.88
CA ALA A 89 39.41 18.45 12.46
C ALA A 89 39.41 17.07 11.75
N THR A 90 40.36 16.20 12.10
CA THR A 90 40.44 14.84 11.61
C THR A 90 39.28 13.96 12.09
N LEU A 91 38.85 14.13 13.35
CA LEU A 91 37.73 13.40 13.94
C LEU A 91 36.41 13.86 13.28
N SER A 92 36.21 15.16 13.10
CA SER A 92 35.03 15.71 12.43
C SER A 92 34.92 15.21 10.99
N GLY A 93 36.04 15.09 10.25
CA GLY A 93 36.08 14.52 8.91
C GLY A 93 35.64 13.05 8.88
N LYS A 94 36.09 12.23 9.85
CA LYS A 94 35.70 10.82 9.96
C LYS A 94 34.23 10.66 10.37
N LYS A 95 33.73 11.49 11.29
CA LYS A 95 32.30 11.52 11.68
C LYS A 95 31.41 11.82 10.47
N ARG A 96 31.77 12.80 9.63
CA ARG A 96 31.03 13.13 8.39
C ARG A 96 31.05 11.98 7.38
N ALA A 97 32.20 11.34 7.18
CA ALA A 97 32.30 10.19 6.30
C ALA A 97 31.42 9.02 6.78
N LEU A 98 31.41 8.75 8.09
CA LEU A 98 30.55 7.73 8.70
C LEU A 98 29.07 8.06 8.51
N ALA A 99 28.65 9.30 8.80
CA ALA A 99 27.27 9.73 8.61
C ALA A 99 26.83 9.57 7.15
N SER A 100 27.67 9.95 6.17
CA SER A 100 27.39 9.76 4.76
C SER A 100 27.20 8.29 4.38
N GLN A 101 27.99 7.36 4.95
CA GLN A 101 27.82 5.92 4.70
C GLN A 101 26.54 5.38 5.35
N ARG A 102 26.19 5.86 6.54
CA ARG A 102 24.91 5.53 7.20
C ARG A 102 23.72 6.03 6.38
N ASP A 103 23.78 7.25 5.81
CA ASP A 103 22.74 7.78 4.93
C ASP A 103 22.54 6.90 3.70
N VAL A 104 23.62 6.41 3.08
CA VAL A 104 23.55 5.45 1.96
C VAL A 104 22.86 4.15 2.39
N LEU A 105 23.15 3.64 3.59
CA LEU A 105 22.49 2.43 4.12
C LEU A 105 20.99 2.66 4.31
N VAL A 106 20.59 3.81 4.88
CA VAL A 106 19.19 4.20 5.05
C VAL A 106 18.46 4.27 3.70
N ASP A 107 19.09 4.85 2.67
CA ASP A 107 18.51 4.91 1.31
C ASP A 107 18.33 3.51 0.70
N LEU A 108 19.28 2.60 0.92
CA LEU A 108 19.16 1.22 0.45
C LEU A 108 18.06 0.46 1.17
N GLN A 109 17.89 0.67 2.47
CA GLN A 109 16.80 0.08 3.26
C GLN A 109 15.42 0.59 2.79
N LEU A 110 15.30 1.90 2.55
CA LEU A 110 14.07 2.49 2.00
C LEU A 110 13.76 1.91 0.61
N LYS A 111 14.75 1.78 -0.27
CA LYS A 111 14.59 1.17 -1.60
C LYS A 111 14.15 -0.29 -1.50
N ALA A 112 14.73 -1.05 -0.58
CA ALA A 112 14.36 -2.45 -0.37
C ALA A 112 12.91 -2.58 0.14
N GLY A 113 12.51 -1.77 1.12
CA GLY A 113 11.13 -1.73 1.62
C GLY A 113 10.12 -1.33 0.55
N ARG A 114 10.44 -0.29 -0.25
CA ARG A 114 9.61 0.10 -1.40
C ARG A 114 9.47 -1.03 -2.41
N LEU A 115 10.57 -1.69 -2.76
CA LEU A 115 10.57 -2.78 -3.73
C LEU A 115 9.71 -3.96 -3.24
N ALA A 116 9.78 -4.30 -1.96
CA ALA A 116 8.96 -5.36 -1.38
C ALA A 116 7.45 -5.06 -1.52
N ILE A 117 7.02 -3.84 -1.15
CA ILE A 117 5.62 -3.42 -1.27
C ILE A 117 5.14 -3.44 -2.73
N ILE A 118 5.93 -2.90 -3.66
CA ILE A 118 5.56 -2.87 -5.09
C ILE A 118 5.55 -4.28 -5.69
N THR A 119 6.43 -5.17 -5.25
CA THR A 119 6.43 -6.57 -5.70
C THR A 119 5.18 -7.30 -5.20
N GLU A 120 4.82 -7.16 -3.93
CA GLU A 120 3.58 -7.71 -3.36
C GLU A 120 2.35 -7.17 -4.12
N ALA A 121 2.26 -5.86 -4.34
CA ALA A 121 1.18 -5.25 -5.10
C ALA A 121 1.09 -5.80 -6.53
N ARG A 122 2.23 -6.01 -7.19
CA ARG A 122 2.27 -6.58 -8.55
C ARG A 122 1.76 -8.02 -8.58
N MET A 123 2.14 -8.85 -7.61
CA MET A 123 1.65 -10.22 -7.50
C MET A 123 0.13 -10.23 -7.31
N LEU A 124 -0.41 -9.39 -6.41
CA LEU A 124 -1.86 -9.27 -6.21
C LEU A 124 -2.60 -8.76 -7.46
N CYS A 125 -1.99 -7.87 -8.26
CA CYS A 125 -2.57 -7.46 -9.54
C CYS A 125 -2.64 -8.63 -10.54
N VAL A 126 -1.60 -9.47 -10.58
CA VAL A 126 -1.58 -10.68 -11.42
C VAL A 126 -2.68 -11.66 -10.98
N ASP A 127 -2.80 -11.90 -9.66
CA ASP A 127 -3.84 -12.74 -9.09
C ASP A 127 -5.24 -12.19 -9.40
N MET A 128 -5.43 -10.87 -9.35
CA MET A 128 -6.71 -10.24 -9.70
C MET A 128 -7.09 -10.48 -11.15
N VAL A 129 -6.14 -10.31 -12.10
CA VAL A 129 -6.37 -10.61 -13.53
C VAL A 129 -6.74 -12.06 -13.71
N TYR A 130 -6.03 -12.99 -13.06
CA TYR A 130 -6.34 -14.42 -13.09
C TYR A 130 -7.75 -14.71 -12.56
N TYR A 131 -8.13 -14.20 -11.38
CA TYR A 131 -9.45 -14.44 -10.82
C TYR A 131 -10.58 -13.76 -11.61
N ASN A 132 -10.32 -12.63 -12.27
CA ASN A 132 -11.30 -12.02 -13.18
C ASN A 132 -11.56 -12.92 -14.40
N ALA A 133 -10.51 -13.46 -15.02
CA ALA A 133 -10.65 -14.40 -16.14
C ALA A 133 -11.33 -15.71 -15.71
N LEU A 134 -10.91 -16.26 -14.57
CA LEU A 134 -11.49 -17.47 -14.02
C LEU A 134 -12.97 -17.29 -13.66
N ALA A 135 -13.36 -16.16 -13.09
CA ALA A 135 -14.76 -15.86 -12.78
C ALA A 135 -15.63 -15.78 -14.03
N ALA A 136 -15.12 -15.19 -15.11
CA ALA A 136 -15.84 -15.15 -16.40
C ALA A 136 -16.05 -16.55 -16.98
N GLU A 137 -15.04 -17.41 -16.93
CA GLU A 137 -15.13 -18.80 -17.35
C GLU A 137 -16.10 -19.61 -16.49
N MET A 138 -16.03 -19.47 -15.16
CA MET A 138 -16.94 -20.15 -14.24
C MET A 138 -18.38 -19.69 -14.43
N GLN A 139 -18.62 -18.39 -14.72
CA GLN A 139 -19.95 -17.90 -15.05
C GLN A 139 -20.51 -18.59 -16.30
N THR A 140 -19.71 -18.73 -17.36
CA THR A 140 -20.10 -19.44 -18.58
C THR A 140 -20.47 -20.89 -18.28
N ARG A 141 -19.69 -21.59 -17.47
CA ARG A 141 -19.98 -23.00 -17.07
C ARG A 141 -21.23 -23.10 -16.21
N LEU A 142 -21.44 -22.16 -15.31
CA LEU A 142 -22.62 -22.10 -14.46
C LEU A 142 -23.89 -21.90 -15.31
N ASP A 143 -23.85 -20.99 -16.28
CA ASP A 143 -24.98 -20.74 -17.18
C ASP A 143 -25.29 -21.97 -18.07
N ALA A 144 -24.26 -22.67 -18.53
CA ALA A 144 -24.44 -23.93 -19.25
C ALA A 144 -25.05 -25.02 -18.35
N ALA A 145 -24.59 -25.16 -17.10
CA ALA A 145 -25.13 -26.12 -16.13
C ALA A 145 -26.61 -25.84 -15.80
N ARG A 146 -26.97 -24.56 -15.67
CA ARG A 146 -28.36 -24.12 -15.45
C ARG A 146 -29.23 -24.49 -16.66
N ALA A 147 -28.76 -24.20 -17.87
CA ALA A 147 -29.51 -24.56 -19.09
C ALA A 147 -29.76 -26.07 -19.20
N VAL A 148 -28.78 -26.91 -18.84
CA VAL A 148 -28.94 -28.37 -18.82
C VAL A 148 -29.94 -28.80 -17.73
N ALA A 149 -29.89 -28.19 -16.54
CA ALA A 149 -30.82 -28.50 -15.46
C ALA A 149 -32.28 -28.16 -15.87
N ASP A 150 -32.48 -26.98 -16.48
CA ASP A 150 -33.77 -26.54 -16.95
C ASP A 150 -34.31 -27.45 -18.08
N ALA A 151 -33.46 -27.89 -19.01
CA ALA A 151 -33.83 -28.82 -20.05
C ALA A 151 -34.24 -30.19 -19.49
N GLN A 152 -33.46 -30.72 -18.52
CA GLN A 152 -33.78 -32.01 -17.88
C GLN A 152 -35.07 -31.92 -17.04
N LYS A 153 -35.30 -30.82 -16.39
CA LYS A 153 -36.56 -30.57 -15.67
C LYS A 153 -37.75 -30.61 -16.58
N LYS A 154 -37.70 -29.93 -17.73
CA LYS A 154 -38.78 -29.96 -18.75
C LYS A 154 -39.06 -31.36 -19.27
N ARG A 155 -38.01 -32.17 -19.51
CA ARG A 155 -38.16 -33.57 -19.92
C ARG A 155 -38.83 -34.42 -18.84
N LEU A 156 -38.46 -34.23 -17.59
CA LEU A 156 -39.04 -34.90 -16.43
C LEU A 156 -40.53 -34.55 -16.30
N ASP A 157 -40.86 -33.23 -16.39
CA ASP A 157 -42.22 -32.71 -16.28
C ASP A 157 -43.13 -33.21 -17.43
N SER A 158 -42.57 -33.47 -18.63
CA SER A 158 -43.29 -34.05 -19.78
C SER A 158 -43.40 -35.58 -19.73
N GLY A 159 -42.80 -36.25 -18.76
CA GLY A 159 -42.81 -37.72 -18.64
C GLY A 159 -41.75 -38.43 -19.48
N ASP A 160 -40.91 -37.70 -20.24
CA ASP A 160 -39.84 -38.24 -21.07
C ASP A 160 -38.49 -38.33 -20.34
N GLY A 161 -38.44 -37.93 -19.08
CA GLY A 161 -37.22 -37.83 -18.26
C GLY A 161 -37.16 -38.85 -17.14
N ASN A 162 -35.93 -39.09 -16.64
CA ASN A 162 -35.66 -39.95 -15.50
C ASN A 162 -35.28 -39.09 -14.28
N GLN A 163 -35.88 -39.33 -13.13
CA GLN A 163 -35.60 -38.64 -11.85
C GLN A 163 -34.14 -38.77 -11.45
N ILE A 164 -33.50 -39.89 -11.70
CA ILE A 164 -32.06 -40.10 -11.33
C ILE A 164 -31.17 -39.20 -12.20
N GLU A 165 -31.47 -39.10 -13.48
CA GLU A 165 -30.73 -38.21 -14.40
C GLU A 165 -30.87 -36.74 -13.99
N TYR A 166 -32.09 -36.32 -13.64
CA TYR A 166 -32.36 -34.98 -13.16
C TYR A 166 -31.59 -34.68 -11.86
N ASN A 167 -31.58 -35.61 -10.91
CA ASN A 167 -30.82 -35.46 -9.65
C ASN A 167 -29.32 -35.37 -9.92
N ASN A 168 -28.76 -36.13 -10.85
CA ASN A 168 -27.34 -36.04 -11.22
C ASN A 168 -26.99 -34.67 -11.82
N VAL A 169 -27.88 -34.11 -12.65
CA VAL A 169 -27.70 -32.76 -13.22
C VAL A 169 -27.77 -31.69 -12.10
N LEU A 170 -28.70 -31.82 -11.14
CA LEU A 170 -28.76 -30.92 -9.99
C LEU A 170 -27.50 -30.98 -9.14
N MET A 171 -26.91 -32.16 -8.95
CA MET A 171 -25.62 -32.27 -8.25
C MET A 171 -24.50 -31.56 -9.02
N SER A 172 -24.47 -31.69 -10.34
CA SER A 172 -23.51 -30.99 -11.20
C SER A 172 -23.69 -29.47 -11.17
N LEU A 173 -24.94 -29.00 -11.16
CA LEU A 173 -25.26 -27.57 -11.00
C LEU A 173 -24.78 -27.05 -9.63
N ALA A 174 -25.10 -27.76 -8.56
CA ALA A 174 -24.67 -27.39 -7.20
C ALA A 174 -23.13 -27.34 -7.08
N ALA A 175 -22.43 -28.26 -7.75
CA ALA A 175 -20.96 -28.23 -7.80
C ALA A 175 -20.44 -26.99 -8.56
N ALA A 176 -21.07 -26.62 -9.69
CA ALA A 176 -20.70 -25.41 -10.42
C ALA A 176 -20.97 -24.12 -9.61
N GLU A 177 -22.09 -24.07 -8.89
CA GLU A 177 -22.43 -22.94 -8.01
C GLU A 177 -21.43 -22.82 -6.85
N ALA A 178 -21.04 -23.92 -6.24
CA ALA A 178 -20.04 -23.94 -5.17
C ALA A 178 -18.68 -23.44 -5.67
N GLU A 179 -18.25 -23.87 -6.86
CA GLU A 179 -16.98 -23.43 -7.44
C GLU A 179 -17.01 -21.93 -7.81
N MET A 180 -18.10 -21.44 -8.38
CA MET A 180 -18.27 -20.01 -8.64
C MET A 180 -18.22 -19.17 -7.34
N ALA A 181 -18.86 -19.63 -6.28
CA ALA A 181 -18.83 -18.99 -4.99
C ALA A 181 -17.40 -18.94 -4.43
N ARG A 182 -16.62 -20.03 -4.54
CA ARG A 182 -15.22 -20.10 -4.14
C ARG A 182 -14.39 -19.06 -4.91
N VAL A 183 -14.48 -19.03 -6.23
CA VAL A 183 -13.74 -18.07 -7.06
C VAL A 183 -14.11 -16.64 -6.73
N SER A 184 -15.39 -16.36 -6.48
CA SER A 184 -15.85 -15.02 -6.05
C SER A 184 -15.25 -14.61 -4.72
N THR A 185 -15.16 -15.52 -3.76
CA THR A 185 -14.55 -15.24 -2.44
C THR A 185 -13.07 -14.95 -2.57
N GLU A 186 -12.32 -15.74 -3.34
CA GLU A 186 -10.89 -15.50 -3.57
C GLU A 186 -10.65 -14.16 -4.27
N ARG A 187 -11.45 -13.83 -5.29
CA ARG A 187 -11.37 -12.53 -5.94
C ARG A 187 -11.60 -11.36 -4.97
N GLN A 188 -12.58 -11.49 -4.08
CA GLN A 188 -12.85 -10.48 -3.05
C GLN A 188 -11.69 -10.35 -2.06
N ALA A 189 -11.06 -11.46 -1.68
CA ALA A 189 -9.89 -11.46 -0.80
C ALA A 189 -8.71 -10.70 -1.43
N VAL A 190 -8.43 -10.94 -2.73
CA VAL A 190 -7.39 -10.22 -3.46
C VAL A 190 -7.72 -8.72 -3.58
N ALA A 191 -8.98 -8.37 -3.89
CA ALA A 191 -9.42 -6.97 -3.94
C ALA A 191 -9.23 -6.26 -2.58
N ALA A 192 -9.58 -6.93 -1.49
CA ALA A 192 -9.39 -6.39 -0.15
C ALA A 192 -7.89 -6.23 0.20
N ALA A 193 -7.03 -7.15 -0.24
CA ALA A 193 -5.58 -7.04 -0.05
C ALA A 193 -4.99 -5.85 -0.83
N LEU A 194 -5.40 -5.66 -2.08
CA LEU A 194 -5.02 -4.49 -2.89
C LEU A 194 -5.49 -3.18 -2.26
N SER A 195 -6.75 -3.11 -1.81
CA SER A 195 -7.29 -1.93 -1.12
C SER A 195 -6.48 -1.61 0.14
N ARG A 196 -6.11 -2.60 0.94
CA ARG A 196 -5.26 -2.41 2.12
C ARG A 196 -3.90 -1.82 1.76
N LEU A 197 -3.25 -2.32 0.68
CA LEU A 197 -2.00 -1.75 0.19
C LEU A 197 -2.16 -0.32 -0.32
N ASN A 198 -3.34 0.02 -0.85
CA ASN A 198 -3.69 1.36 -1.33
C ASN A 198 -4.18 2.32 -0.22
N GLY A 199 -3.83 2.04 1.03
CA GLY A 199 -4.22 2.89 2.15
C GLY A 199 -5.72 2.87 2.47
N GLY A 200 -6.44 1.81 2.10
CA GLY A 200 -7.88 1.64 2.31
C GLY A 200 -8.77 2.14 1.14
N HIS A 201 -8.17 2.72 0.09
CA HIS A 201 -8.92 3.13 -1.09
C HIS A 201 -9.20 1.92 -1.99
N GLU A 202 -10.44 1.80 -2.47
CA GLU A 202 -10.84 0.72 -3.37
C GLU A 202 -10.09 0.80 -4.70
N ILE A 203 -9.75 -0.37 -5.23
CA ILE A 203 -9.11 -0.53 -6.53
C ILE A 203 -10.04 -1.35 -7.42
N SER A 204 -10.39 -0.80 -8.58
CA SER A 204 -11.19 -1.49 -9.60
C SER A 204 -10.30 -1.91 -10.77
N LEU A 205 -9.72 -3.10 -10.70
CA LEU A 205 -8.97 -3.71 -11.79
C LEU A 205 -9.86 -4.75 -12.47
N GLN A 206 -10.41 -4.42 -13.66
CA GLN A 206 -11.31 -5.30 -14.41
C GLN A 206 -10.61 -6.06 -15.55
N GLN A 207 -9.33 -5.88 -15.71
CA GLN A 207 -8.53 -6.54 -16.75
C GLN A 207 -8.62 -8.08 -16.60
N GLN A 208 -8.81 -8.81 -17.72
CA GLN A 208 -8.90 -10.27 -17.78
C GLN A 208 -7.76 -10.92 -18.59
N SER A 209 -6.85 -10.11 -19.11
CA SER A 209 -5.68 -10.57 -19.87
C SER A 209 -4.52 -9.62 -19.67
N PHE A 210 -3.29 -10.10 -19.91
CA PHE A 210 -2.04 -9.35 -19.81
C PHE A 210 -1.71 -8.66 -21.13
#